data_198624244698199ec96ec56621fcd243
#
_entry.id   198624244698199ec96ec56621fcd243
#
_cell.length_a   1.000
_cell.length_b   1.000
_cell.length_c   1.000
_cell.angle_alpha   90.00
_cell.angle_beta   90.00
_cell.angle_gamma   90.00
#
_symmetry.space_group_name_H-M   'P 1'
#
loop_
_entity.id
_entity.type
_entity.pdbx_description
1 polymer ?
#
loop_
_entity_poly.entity_id
_entity_poly.type
_entity_poly.pdbx_seq_one_letter_code
_entity_poly.pdbx_strand_id
1 'polypeptide(L)'
;IFGPCQFCQGKGWKFDHICGGCHSVGLVQEPMQVDVDLDRGSIFNTVMRPDMGNYENPNNPPGKLIIEFGLNQHPEFDFDNQGNIFKKIPVNPVEAICGVVKKIKFPNGQEKDIEIPKLSGNDLLLSYPGEGIPKPDNTSGSFLVSLMYNFPTELNEEQENILKSYIKTLKS
;
A
#
# COMPACT_ATOMS: atom_id res chain seq x y z
N ILE A 1 9.45 -23.28 10.55
CA ILE A 1 8.60 -23.84 11.63
C ILE A 1 9.46 -24.78 12.45
N PHE A 2 9.24 -24.78 13.77
CA PHE A 2 9.85 -25.73 14.68
C PHE A 2 8.88 -26.91 14.91
N GLY A 3 9.33 -28.13 14.65
CA GLY A 3 8.58 -29.34 14.85
C GLY A 3 9.38 -30.40 15.64
N PRO A 4 8.72 -31.44 16.17
CA PRO A 4 9.41 -32.52 16.87
C PRO A 4 10.40 -33.22 15.96
N CYS A 5 11.62 -33.42 16.45
CA CYS A 5 12.65 -34.14 15.69
C CYS A 5 12.27 -35.60 15.50
N GLN A 6 12.17 -36.06 14.26
CA GLN A 6 11.81 -37.45 13.93
C GLN A 6 12.86 -38.46 14.39
N PHE A 7 14.15 -38.08 14.50
CA PHE A 7 15.24 -38.96 14.89
C PHE A 7 15.18 -39.35 16.36
N CYS A 8 14.74 -38.44 17.27
CA CYS A 8 14.64 -38.69 18.68
C CYS A 8 13.20 -38.59 19.22
N GLN A 9 12.20 -38.37 18.33
CA GLN A 9 10.79 -38.20 18.66
C GLN A 9 10.56 -37.14 19.75
N GLY A 10 11.30 -36.04 19.67
CA GLY A 10 11.22 -34.93 20.62
C GLY A 10 11.98 -35.11 21.93
N LYS A 11 12.61 -36.26 22.16
CA LYS A 11 13.32 -36.58 23.43
C LYS A 11 14.64 -35.80 23.58
N GLY A 12 15.24 -35.31 22.49
CA GLY A 12 16.54 -34.64 22.53
C GLY A 12 17.76 -35.56 22.64
N TRP A 13 17.57 -36.81 23.00
CA TRP A 13 18.61 -37.83 23.15
C TRP A 13 18.18 -39.16 22.50
N LYS A 14 19.13 -40.00 22.21
CA LYS A 14 18.93 -41.32 21.61
C LYS A 14 19.91 -42.31 22.25
N PHE A 15 19.45 -43.17 23.16
CA PHE A 15 20.29 -44.03 24.01
C PHE A 15 21.46 -43.22 24.63
N ASP A 16 22.69 -43.59 24.40
CA ASP A 16 23.87 -42.97 24.96
C ASP A 16 24.45 -41.80 24.09
N HIS A 17 23.72 -41.38 23.05
CA HIS A 17 24.20 -40.36 22.15
C HIS A 17 23.24 -39.17 22.06
N ILE A 18 23.84 -37.98 21.94
CA ILE A 18 23.11 -36.75 21.62
C ILE A 18 22.50 -36.90 20.23
N CYS A 19 21.24 -36.53 20.07
CA CYS A 19 20.56 -36.57 18.79
C CYS A 19 21.23 -35.59 17.77
N GLY A 20 21.81 -36.15 16.72
CA GLY A 20 22.47 -35.36 15.68
C GLY A 20 21.51 -34.50 14.84
N GLY A 21 20.19 -34.78 14.90
CA GLY A 21 19.20 -34.00 14.15
C GLY A 21 18.79 -32.69 14.84
N CYS A 22 18.65 -32.72 16.16
CA CYS A 22 18.19 -31.55 16.93
C CYS A 22 19.18 -31.09 18.00
N HIS A 23 20.36 -31.69 18.09
CA HIS A 23 21.40 -31.34 19.09
C HIS A 23 20.85 -31.22 20.53
N SER A 24 20.05 -32.18 20.94
CA SER A 24 19.40 -32.29 22.26
C SER A 24 18.20 -31.37 22.51
N VAL A 25 17.84 -30.50 21.58
CA VAL A 25 16.70 -29.58 21.74
C VAL A 25 15.34 -30.28 21.63
N GLY A 26 15.27 -31.41 20.89
CA GLY A 26 14.01 -32.11 20.61
C GLY A 26 13.18 -31.49 19.46
N LEU A 27 13.53 -30.31 19.00
CA LEU A 27 12.87 -29.57 17.92
C LEU A 27 13.84 -29.32 16.78
N VAL A 28 13.35 -29.33 15.55
CA VAL A 28 14.10 -28.98 14.33
C VAL A 28 13.38 -27.86 13.61
N GLN A 29 14.13 -27.04 12.90
CA GLN A 29 13.57 -26.01 12.05
C GLN A 29 13.46 -26.56 10.62
N GLU A 30 12.26 -26.53 10.08
CA GLU A 30 11.98 -26.96 8.72
C GLU A 30 11.22 -25.85 7.97
N PRO A 31 11.52 -25.60 6.68
CA PRO A 31 10.75 -24.68 5.86
C PRO A 31 9.35 -25.27 5.64
N MET A 32 8.33 -24.45 5.77
CA MET A 32 6.95 -24.80 5.45
C MET A 32 6.41 -23.80 4.44
N GLN A 33 5.82 -24.29 3.37
CA GLN A 33 5.10 -23.48 2.41
C GLN A 33 3.62 -23.46 2.82
N VAL A 34 3.05 -22.27 2.87
CA VAL A 34 1.63 -22.07 3.17
C VAL A 34 1.04 -21.26 2.03
N ASP A 35 0.07 -21.85 1.34
CA ASP A 35 -0.68 -21.16 0.32
C ASP A 35 -1.85 -20.40 0.95
N VAL A 36 -1.99 -19.14 0.58
CA VAL A 36 -3.05 -18.27 1.09
C VAL A 36 -3.74 -17.60 -0.09
N ASP A 37 -5.03 -17.85 -0.22
CA ASP A 37 -5.88 -17.18 -1.18
C ASP A 37 -6.15 -15.74 -0.72
N LEU A 38 -5.90 -14.79 -1.61
CA LEU A 38 -6.15 -13.37 -1.38
C LEU A 38 -7.49 -12.98 -2.00
N ASP A 39 -8.49 -12.95 -1.16
CA ASP A 39 -9.81 -12.44 -1.52
C ASP A 39 -9.86 -10.91 -1.51
N ARG A 40 -10.95 -10.37 -2.06
CA ARG A 40 -11.23 -8.95 -2.03
C ARG A 40 -11.26 -8.44 -0.58
N GLY A 41 -10.42 -7.45 -0.27
CA GLY A 41 -10.32 -6.88 1.06
C GLY A 41 -9.41 -7.65 2.04
N SER A 42 -8.67 -8.65 1.56
CA SER A 42 -7.75 -9.44 2.42
C SER A 42 -6.75 -8.61 3.19
N ILE A 43 -6.36 -7.43 2.68
CA ILE A 43 -5.43 -6.52 3.37
C ILE A 43 -5.97 -5.96 4.70
N PHE A 44 -7.30 -6.00 4.90
CA PHE A 44 -7.94 -5.56 6.15
C PHE A 44 -8.18 -6.71 7.13
N ASN A 45 -7.85 -7.94 6.75
CA ASN A 45 -8.10 -9.14 7.52
C ASN A 45 -6.79 -9.81 7.91
N THR A 46 -6.83 -10.46 9.05
CA THR A 46 -5.77 -11.35 9.50
C THR A 46 -6.21 -12.79 9.26
N VAL A 47 -5.38 -13.57 8.59
CA VAL A 47 -5.62 -15.00 8.38
C VAL A 47 -4.95 -15.78 9.52
N MET A 48 -5.74 -16.56 10.26
CA MET A 48 -5.23 -17.45 11.29
C MET A 48 -5.35 -18.91 10.85
N ARG A 49 -4.26 -19.66 10.99
CA ARG A 49 -4.22 -21.10 10.77
C ARG A 49 -3.86 -21.78 12.09
N PRO A 50 -4.80 -22.51 12.73
CA PRO A 50 -4.52 -23.27 13.93
C PRO A 50 -3.52 -24.40 13.63
N ASP A 51 -2.73 -24.76 14.60
CA ASP A 51 -1.79 -25.88 14.57
C ASP A 51 -0.73 -25.83 13.44
N MET A 52 -0.48 -24.64 12.90
CA MET A 52 0.52 -24.39 11.85
C MET A 52 1.64 -23.44 12.29
N GLY A 53 1.69 -23.09 13.57
CA GLY A 53 2.77 -22.30 14.16
C GLY A 53 3.93 -23.17 14.68
N ASN A 54 4.81 -22.55 15.43
CA ASN A 54 5.95 -23.23 16.05
C ASN A 54 5.52 -24.09 17.22
N TYR A 55 6.26 -25.17 17.47
CA TYR A 55 6.21 -25.90 18.74
C TYR A 55 7.06 -25.17 19.79
N GLU A 56 6.50 -24.87 20.93
CA GLU A 56 7.26 -24.41 22.11
C GLU A 56 7.92 -25.58 22.83
N ASN A 57 7.25 -26.72 22.85
CA ASN A 57 7.71 -27.95 23.45
C ASN A 57 7.29 -29.16 22.59
N PRO A 58 8.15 -30.19 22.41
CA PRO A 58 7.80 -31.38 21.65
C PRO A 58 6.51 -32.11 22.06
N ASN A 59 6.09 -31.92 23.28
CA ASN A 59 4.91 -32.62 23.85
C ASN A 59 3.61 -31.78 23.75
N ASN A 60 3.71 -30.52 23.36
CA ASN A 60 2.57 -29.64 23.21
C ASN A 60 2.14 -29.54 21.73
N PRO A 61 0.86 -29.25 21.46
CA PRO A 61 0.44 -28.95 20.09
C PRO A 61 1.17 -27.69 19.56
N PRO A 62 1.32 -27.54 18.24
CA PRO A 62 1.90 -26.34 17.67
C PRO A 62 1.01 -25.12 17.90
N GLY A 63 1.61 -23.96 17.93
CA GLY A 63 0.90 -22.70 18.04
C GLY A 63 0.08 -22.35 16.79
N LYS A 64 -0.51 -21.18 16.78
CA LYS A 64 -1.24 -20.63 15.62
C LYS A 64 -0.26 -19.89 14.71
N LEU A 65 -0.43 -20.04 13.40
CA LEU A 65 0.18 -19.17 12.42
C LEU A 65 -0.75 -17.98 12.15
N ILE A 66 -0.24 -16.78 12.32
CA ILE A 66 -0.95 -15.54 12.06
C ILE A 66 -0.30 -14.88 10.83
N ILE A 67 -1.10 -14.60 9.81
CA ILE A 67 -0.66 -13.98 8.58
C ILE A 67 -1.36 -12.63 8.45
N GLU A 68 -0.57 -11.57 8.45
CA GLU A 68 -1.03 -10.20 8.26
C GLU A 68 -0.57 -9.68 6.90
N PHE A 69 -1.45 -8.99 6.20
CA PHE A 69 -1.15 -8.40 4.91
C PHE A 69 -0.86 -6.90 5.08
N GLY A 70 0.10 -6.41 4.35
CA GLY A 70 0.43 -5.00 4.31
C GLY A 70 0.56 -4.50 2.87
N LEU A 71 0.29 -3.22 2.67
CA LEU A 71 0.53 -2.57 1.39
C LEU A 71 1.98 -2.06 1.35
N ASN A 72 2.66 -2.38 0.27
CA ASN A 72 3.97 -1.79 0.00
C ASN A 72 3.80 -0.35 -0.49
N GLN A 73 4.78 0.50 -0.21
CA GLN A 73 4.82 1.85 -0.77
C GLN A 73 4.78 1.80 -2.30
N HIS A 74 3.92 2.65 -2.89
CA HIS A 74 3.82 2.79 -4.34
C HIS A 74 4.39 4.14 -4.77
N PRO A 75 5.14 4.24 -5.88
CA PRO A 75 5.80 5.48 -6.28
C PRO A 75 4.83 6.61 -6.67
N GLU A 76 3.61 6.28 -7.09
CA GLU A 76 2.62 7.25 -7.56
C GLU A 76 1.40 7.41 -6.66
N PHE A 77 1.16 6.49 -5.73
CA PHE A 77 -0.04 6.44 -4.92
C PHE A 77 0.31 6.31 -3.45
N ASP A 78 -0.34 7.13 -2.64
CA ASP A 78 -0.41 6.98 -1.19
C ASP A 78 -1.76 6.33 -0.82
N PHE A 79 -1.86 5.72 0.34
CA PHE A 79 -3.11 5.09 0.80
C PHE A 79 -3.24 5.17 2.31
N ASP A 80 -4.48 5.11 2.79
CA ASP A 80 -4.80 5.10 4.20
C ASP A 80 -5.40 3.76 4.67
N ASN A 81 -5.57 3.63 5.98
CA ASN A 81 -6.18 2.46 6.59
C ASN A 81 -7.68 2.32 6.31
N GLN A 82 -8.30 3.32 5.69
CA GLN A 82 -9.71 3.28 5.28
C GLN A 82 -9.89 2.79 3.85
N GLY A 83 -8.77 2.49 3.17
CA GLY A 83 -8.77 2.01 1.80
C GLY A 83 -8.87 3.14 0.76
N ASN A 84 -8.69 4.38 1.16
CA ASN A 84 -8.59 5.47 0.19
C ASN A 84 -7.20 5.49 -0.43
N ILE A 85 -7.17 5.83 -1.72
CA ILE A 85 -5.94 5.99 -2.49
C ILE A 85 -5.79 7.46 -2.82
N PHE A 86 -4.60 8.00 -2.61
CA PHE A 86 -4.28 9.40 -2.86
C PHE A 86 -3.28 9.53 -4.00
N LYS A 87 -3.51 10.50 -4.87
CA LYS A 87 -2.56 10.89 -5.92
C LYS A 87 -2.40 12.39 -5.96
N LYS A 88 -1.16 12.86 -5.99
CA LYS A 88 -0.82 14.25 -6.24
C LYS A 88 -0.48 14.44 -7.71
N ILE A 89 -1.12 15.39 -8.36
CA ILE A 89 -0.82 15.71 -9.76
C ILE A 89 -0.14 17.07 -9.85
N PRO A 90 0.97 17.15 -10.61
CA PRO A 90 1.63 18.43 -10.82
C PRO A 90 0.81 19.30 -11.78
N VAL A 91 0.56 20.53 -11.38
CA VAL A 91 -0.19 21.53 -12.14
C VAL A 91 0.56 22.84 -12.09
N ASN A 92 0.69 23.51 -13.25
CA ASN A 92 1.19 24.87 -13.27
C ASN A 92 0.14 25.82 -12.68
N PRO A 93 0.52 26.80 -11.85
CA PRO A 93 -0.43 27.77 -11.28
C PRO A 93 -1.27 28.48 -12.34
N VAL A 94 -0.71 28.79 -13.51
CA VAL A 94 -1.46 29.41 -14.62
C VAL A 94 -2.53 28.46 -15.17
N GLU A 95 -2.23 27.16 -15.29
CA GLU A 95 -3.20 26.14 -15.68
C GLU A 95 -4.34 26.05 -14.66
N ALA A 96 -4.03 26.13 -13.37
CA ALA A 96 -5.04 26.12 -12.30
C ALA A 96 -5.94 27.36 -12.31
N ILE A 97 -5.40 28.52 -12.67
CA ILE A 97 -6.19 29.76 -12.83
C ILE A 97 -7.10 29.66 -14.06
N CYS A 98 -6.60 29.16 -15.17
CA CYS A 98 -7.35 29.10 -16.44
C CYS A 98 -8.29 27.89 -16.52
N GLY A 99 -8.07 26.87 -15.70
CA GLY A 99 -8.65 25.55 -15.84
C GLY A 99 -7.93 24.72 -16.91
N VAL A 100 -7.82 23.42 -16.68
CA VAL A 100 -7.13 22.51 -17.61
C VAL A 100 -7.73 21.09 -17.50
N VAL A 101 -7.70 20.37 -18.60
CA VAL A 101 -8.00 18.94 -18.63
C VAL A 101 -6.68 18.19 -18.62
N LYS A 102 -6.51 17.27 -17.65
CA LYS A 102 -5.31 16.42 -17.55
C LYS A 102 -5.69 14.95 -17.61
N LYS A 103 -4.92 14.21 -18.37
CA LYS A 103 -5.03 12.75 -18.41
C LYS A 103 -4.25 12.15 -17.26
N ILE A 104 -4.90 11.38 -16.42
CA ILE A 104 -4.28 10.69 -15.29
C ILE A 104 -4.54 9.20 -15.30
N LYS A 105 -3.58 8.44 -14.78
CA LYS A 105 -3.72 7.01 -14.57
C LYS A 105 -4.40 6.75 -13.23
N PHE A 106 -5.49 6.00 -13.27
CA PHE A 106 -6.25 5.54 -12.13
C PHE A 106 -5.62 4.28 -11.52
N PRO A 107 -5.97 3.92 -10.26
CA PRO A 107 -5.44 2.72 -9.61
C PRO A 107 -5.73 1.42 -10.35
N ASN A 108 -6.84 1.35 -11.10
CA ASN A 108 -7.21 0.21 -11.94
C ASN A 108 -6.42 0.11 -13.26
N GLY A 109 -5.45 1.00 -13.47
CA GLY A 109 -4.61 1.07 -14.68
C GLY A 109 -5.23 1.83 -15.85
N GLN A 110 -6.49 2.24 -15.77
CA GLN A 110 -7.13 3.03 -16.82
C GLN A 110 -6.67 4.49 -16.78
N GLU A 111 -6.53 5.09 -17.94
CA GLU A 111 -6.32 6.53 -18.08
C GLU A 111 -7.66 7.21 -18.27
N LYS A 112 -7.91 8.27 -17.49
CA LYS A 112 -9.12 9.10 -17.61
C LYS A 112 -8.73 10.56 -17.67
N ASP A 113 -9.47 11.32 -18.46
CA ASP A 113 -9.34 12.78 -18.47
C ASP A 113 -10.09 13.36 -17.28
N ILE A 114 -9.39 14.19 -16.51
CA ILE A 114 -9.97 14.92 -15.38
C ILE A 114 -9.95 16.40 -15.66
N GLU A 115 -11.04 17.08 -15.37
CA GLU A 115 -11.16 18.50 -15.48
C GLU A 115 -10.76 19.17 -14.16
N ILE A 116 -9.79 20.07 -14.23
CA ILE A 116 -9.40 20.95 -13.13
C ILE A 116 -10.12 22.29 -13.37
N PRO A 117 -11.06 22.66 -12.49
CA PRO A 117 -11.84 23.86 -12.67
C PRO A 117 -10.97 25.13 -12.65
N LYS A 118 -11.49 26.19 -13.22
CA LYS A 118 -10.84 27.52 -13.13
C LYS A 118 -10.75 27.98 -11.68
N LEU A 119 -9.68 28.70 -11.36
CA LEU A 119 -9.41 29.24 -10.05
C LEU A 119 -9.34 28.18 -8.94
N SER A 120 -8.86 26.99 -9.30
CA SER A 120 -8.60 25.91 -8.36
C SER A 120 -7.52 26.31 -7.37
N GLY A 121 -7.86 26.31 -6.08
CA GLY A 121 -6.92 26.52 -4.98
C GLY A 121 -6.19 25.24 -4.57
N ASN A 122 -5.30 25.36 -3.58
CA ASN A 122 -4.57 24.23 -2.98
C ASN A 122 -5.50 23.21 -2.32
N ASP A 123 -6.71 23.60 -1.99
CA ASP A 123 -7.69 22.76 -1.29
C ASP A 123 -8.55 21.93 -2.25
N LEU A 124 -8.30 22.01 -3.56
CA LEU A 124 -9.03 21.18 -4.52
C LEU A 124 -8.71 19.71 -4.29
N LEU A 125 -9.74 18.98 -3.91
CA LEU A 125 -9.71 17.52 -3.77
C LEU A 125 -10.79 16.92 -4.67
N LEU A 126 -10.36 16.27 -5.74
CA LEU A 126 -11.26 15.51 -6.60
C LEU A 126 -11.44 14.12 -6.03
N SER A 127 -12.68 13.71 -5.80
CA SER A 127 -13.02 12.41 -5.19
C SER A 127 -13.75 11.52 -6.19
N TYR A 128 -13.27 10.29 -6.30
CA TYR A 128 -13.84 9.23 -7.13
C TYR A 128 -14.21 8.05 -6.23
N PRO A 129 -15.46 8.03 -5.72
CA PRO A 129 -15.91 6.96 -4.83
C PRO A 129 -15.88 5.59 -5.51
N GLY A 130 -15.50 4.55 -4.77
CA GLY A 130 -15.43 3.18 -5.28
C GLY A 130 -14.19 2.82 -6.11
N GLU A 131 -13.32 3.78 -6.41
CA GLU A 131 -12.07 3.58 -7.16
C GLU A 131 -10.85 3.39 -6.23
N GLY A 132 -11.07 3.24 -4.93
CA GLY A 132 -10.04 2.93 -3.93
C GLY A 132 -9.84 1.43 -3.72
N ILE A 133 -9.23 1.07 -2.60
CA ILE A 133 -8.95 -0.31 -2.24
C ILE A 133 -10.25 -1.03 -1.87
N PRO A 134 -10.49 -2.24 -2.42
CA PRO A 134 -11.64 -3.05 -2.07
C PRO A 134 -11.63 -3.45 -0.59
N LYS A 135 -12.81 -3.48 0.04
CA LYS A 135 -13.02 -3.88 1.43
C LYS A 135 -13.79 -5.20 1.52
N PRO A 136 -13.74 -5.88 2.69
CA PRO A 136 -14.45 -7.16 2.88
C PRO A 136 -15.97 -7.05 2.77
N ASP A 137 -16.54 -5.88 3.05
CA ASP A 137 -17.98 -5.58 2.99
C ASP A 137 -18.51 -5.33 1.57
N ASN A 138 -17.74 -5.68 0.55
CA ASN A 138 -18.01 -5.41 -0.87
C ASN A 138 -18.04 -3.92 -1.25
N THR A 139 -17.70 -3.02 -0.37
CA THR A 139 -17.44 -1.62 -0.70
C THR A 139 -16.00 -1.42 -1.18
N SER A 140 -15.68 -0.21 -1.62
CA SER A 140 -14.30 0.20 -1.90
C SER A 140 -14.10 1.59 -1.34
N GLY A 141 -12.85 1.91 -1.00
CA GLY A 141 -12.48 3.27 -0.67
C GLY A 141 -12.64 4.22 -1.85
N SER A 142 -12.23 5.45 -1.68
CA SER A 142 -12.24 6.47 -2.73
C SER A 142 -10.83 6.67 -3.30
N PHE A 143 -10.77 7.01 -4.58
CA PHE A 143 -9.56 7.56 -5.17
C PHE A 143 -9.62 9.09 -5.07
N LEU A 144 -8.64 9.69 -4.42
CA LEU A 144 -8.57 11.11 -4.08
C LEU A 144 -7.40 11.75 -4.81
N VAL A 145 -7.69 12.77 -5.60
CA VAL A 145 -6.68 13.47 -6.39
C VAL A 145 -6.56 14.90 -5.88
N SER A 146 -5.36 15.27 -5.44
CA SER A 146 -5.02 16.64 -5.01
C SER A 146 -4.03 17.29 -5.98
N LEU A 147 -4.02 18.61 -6.00
CA LEU A 147 -3.10 19.37 -6.83
C LEU A 147 -1.78 19.61 -6.09
N MET A 148 -0.68 19.49 -6.82
CA MET A 148 0.63 19.94 -6.41
C MET A 148 1.11 21.03 -7.36
N TYR A 149 1.22 22.28 -6.89
CA TYR A 149 1.66 23.35 -7.75
C TYR A 149 3.15 23.24 -8.07
N ASN A 150 3.43 23.14 -9.35
CA ASN A 150 4.77 23.15 -9.87
C ASN A 150 5.01 24.47 -10.61
N PHE A 151 5.81 25.34 -10.01
CA PHE A 151 6.17 26.61 -10.61
C PHE A 151 7.23 26.40 -11.68
N PRO A 152 7.13 27.05 -12.84
CA PRO A 152 8.19 27.01 -13.83
C PRO A 152 9.47 27.63 -13.26
N THR A 153 10.59 27.00 -13.54
CA THR A 153 11.92 27.48 -13.08
C THR A 153 12.43 28.65 -13.93
N GLU A 154 11.96 28.74 -15.17
CA GLU A 154 12.34 29.77 -16.11
C GLU A 154 11.12 30.24 -16.90
N LEU A 155 11.10 31.52 -17.26
CA LEU A 155 10.11 32.13 -18.13
C LEU A 155 10.85 32.82 -19.28
N ASN A 156 10.29 32.72 -20.47
CA ASN A 156 10.77 33.55 -21.60
C ASN A 156 10.23 34.99 -21.48
N GLU A 157 10.82 35.91 -22.21
CA GLU A 157 10.46 37.36 -22.16
C GLU A 157 8.97 37.61 -22.46
N GLU A 158 8.39 36.85 -23.38
CA GLU A 158 6.99 37.01 -23.77
C GLU A 158 6.06 36.58 -22.61
N GLN A 159 6.34 35.42 -22.02
CA GLN A 159 5.59 34.91 -20.86
C GLN A 159 5.68 35.87 -19.65
N GLU A 160 6.87 36.40 -19.40
CA GLU A 160 7.08 37.36 -18.32
C GLU A 160 6.29 38.66 -18.56
N ASN A 161 6.28 39.19 -19.79
CA ASN A 161 5.52 40.37 -20.14
C ASN A 161 4.01 40.16 -19.99
N ILE A 162 3.48 39.02 -20.41
CA ILE A 162 2.07 38.66 -20.24
C ILE A 162 1.71 38.63 -18.76
N LEU A 163 2.49 37.94 -17.91
CA LEU A 163 2.24 37.86 -16.49
C LEU A 163 2.34 39.24 -15.80
N LYS A 164 3.32 40.07 -16.19
CA LYS A 164 3.44 41.43 -15.66
C LYS A 164 2.25 42.32 -16.06
N SER A 165 1.71 42.14 -17.26
CA SER A 165 0.51 42.86 -17.70
C SER A 165 -0.71 42.46 -16.89
N TYR A 166 -0.87 41.15 -16.63
CA TYR A 166 -1.95 40.63 -15.79
C TYR A 166 -1.88 41.17 -14.35
N ILE A 167 -0.69 41.20 -13.75
CA ILE A 167 -0.51 41.75 -12.39
C ILE A 167 -0.94 43.24 -12.33
N LYS A 168 -0.73 44.01 -13.40
CA LYS A 168 -1.18 45.42 -13.44
C LYS A 168 -2.71 45.52 -13.42
N THR A 169 -3.42 44.59 -14.05
CA THR A 169 -4.90 44.59 -14.05
C THR A 169 -5.50 44.20 -12.69
N LEU A 170 -4.77 43.45 -11.86
CA LEU A 170 -5.23 43.11 -10.52
C LEU A 170 -5.15 44.25 -9.49
N LYS A 171 -4.37 45.29 -9.78
CA LYS A 171 -4.16 46.47 -8.90
C LYS A 171 -5.06 47.66 -9.25
N SER A 172 -5.88 47.54 -10.26
CA SER A 172 -6.89 48.51 -10.64
C SER A 172 -8.27 48.05 -10.17
#